data_32f9b8fea1145836987716db0f7cdf88
#
_entry.id   32f9b8fea1145836987716db0f7cdf88
#
_cell.length_a   1.000
_cell.length_b   1.000
_cell.length_c   1.000
_cell.angle_alpha   90.00
_cell.angle_beta   90.00
_cell.angle_gamma   90.00
#
_symmetry.space_group_name_H-M   'P 1'
#
loop_
_entity.id
_entity.type
_entity.pdbx_description
1 polymer ?
#
loop_
_entity_poly.entity_id
_entity_poly.type
_entity_poly.pdbx_seq_one_letter_code
_entity_poly.pdbx_strand_id
1 'polypeptide(L)'
;MAGSDAETIQAVLNGDVDRYAELVDKYQGPAIRLAFSFVGNNEDAKDVSQEAFVSAYRSLGRFRQGAKFSTWLYRIIVNECKDAYKRRARQPVAIARVGGEPDLEASEGTDLFIDVADPTASPSDQLANRELAHQLSGAISRLPMKQRTAFVLHHLHGLPLEEVAGVMRCRLGTVKSHLFRATEQLRKQLSDWLPQGGA
;
A
#
# COMPACT_ATOMS: atom_id res chain seq x y z
N MET A 1 -14.44 -10.56 22.55
CA MET A 1 -13.12 -9.89 22.71
C MET A 1 -12.19 -10.50 21.68
N ALA A 2 -11.68 -9.72 20.73
CA ALA A 2 -10.70 -10.21 19.76
C ALA A 2 -9.42 -10.55 20.53
N GLY A 3 -8.95 -11.80 20.41
CA GLY A 3 -7.69 -12.24 20.99
C GLY A 3 -6.51 -11.44 20.42
N SER A 4 -5.35 -11.48 21.08
CA SER A 4 -4.15 -10.89 20.51
C SER A 4 -3.76 -11.64 19.23
N ASP A 5 -3.14 -10.96 18.24
CA ASP A 5 -2.67 -11.63 17.02
C ASP A 5 -1.83 -12.87 17.32
N ALA A 6 -1.05 -12.84 18.39
CA ALA A 6 -0.21 -13.96 18.82
C ALA A 6 -1.04 -15.17 19.25
N GLU A 7 -2.13 -14.95 19.99
CA GLU A 7 -3.04 -16.03 20.43
C GLU A 7 -3.77 -16.64 19.23
N THR A 8 -4.27 -15.81 18.32
CA THR A 8 -4.93 -16.26 17.10
C THR A 8 -3.97 -17.07 16.22
N ILE A 9 -2.75 -16.58 16.01
CA ILE A 9 -1.72 -17.28 15.24
C ILE A 9 -1.39 -18.63 15.87
N GLN A 10 -1.23 -18.69 17.20
CA GLN A 10 -0.91 -19.94 17.90
C GLN A 10 -2.06 -20.96 17.79
N ALA A 11 -3.31 -20.51 17.88
CA ALA A 11 -4.47 -21.38 17.69
C ALA A 11 -4.53 -21.96 16.28
N VAL A 12 -4.30 -21.13 15.24
CA VAL A 12 -4.24 -21.60 13.86
C VAL A 12 -3.12 -22.64 13.66
N LEU A 13 -1.94 -22.39 14.23
CA LEU A 13 -0.81 -23.33 14.15
C LEU A 13 -1.07 -24.65 14.91
N ASN A 14 -1.93 -24.62 15.91
CA ASN A 14 -2.37 -25.82 16.66
C ASN A 14 -3.54 -26.56 15.98
N GLY A 15 -4.00 -26.09 14.81
CA GLY A 15 -5.01 -26.77 13.99
C GLY A 15 -6.39 -26.12 14.00
N ASP A 16 -6.62 -25.05 14.76
CA ASP A 16 -7.86 -24.25 14.74
C ASP A 16 -7.81 -23.25 13.55
N VAL A 17 -7.99 -23.80 12.34
CA VAL A 17 -7.84 -23.06 11.08
C VAL A 17 -8.87 -21.95 10.96
N ASP A 18 -10.05 -22.13 11.51
CA ASP A 18 -11.16 -21.16 11.38
C ASP A 18 -10.80 -19.80 12.02
N ARG A 19 -9.95 -19.81 13.03
CA ARG A 19 -9.48 -18.56 13.64
C ARG A 19 -8.61 -17.71 12.72
N TYR A 20 -8.13 -18.23 11.60
CA TYR A 20 -7.43 -17.41 10.62
C TYR A 20 -8.31 -16.27 10.06
N ALA A 21 -9.63 -16.49 10.00
CA ALA A 21 -10.59 -15.49 9.60
C ALA A 21 -10.51 -14.20 10.45
N GLU A 22 -10.21 -14.32 11.75
CA GLU A 22 -10.04 -13.16 12.65
C GLU A 22 -8.90 -12.24 12.18
N LEU A 23 -7.79 -12.82 11.67
CA LEU A 23 -6.67 -12.04 11.11
C LEU A 23 -7.05 -11.44 9.76
N VAL A 24 -7.79 -12.16 8.92
CA VAL A 24 -8.27 -11.64 7.64
C VAL A 24 -9.19 -10.45 7.88
N ASP A 25 -10.20 -10.59 8.73
CA ASP A 25 -11.17 -9.53 9.05
C ASP A 25 -10.49 -8.27 9.59
N LYS A 26 -9.50 -8.46 10.46
CA LYS A 26 -8.75 -7.36 11.07
C LYS A 26 -7.89 -6.61 10.06
N TYR A 27 -7.27 -7.32 9.12
CA TYR A 27 -6.22 -6.76 8.26
C TYR A 27 -6.62 -6.58 6.80
N GLN A 28 -7.79 -7.08 6.33
CA GLN A 28 -8.19 -6.98 4.92
C GLN A 28 -8.29 -5.53 4.42
N GLY A 29 -8.92 -4.64 5.19
CA GLY A 29 -9.02 -3.24 4.81
C GLY A 29 -7.65 -2.57 4.62
N PRO A 30 -6.77 -2.57 5.64
CA PRO A 30 -5.40 -2.09 5.50
C PRO A 30 -4.60 -2.76 4.38
N ALA A 31 -4.81 -4.07 4.15
CA ALA A 31 -4.14 -4.83 3.08
C ALA A 31 -4.54 -4.36 1.68
N ILE A 32 -5.86 -4.18 1.45
CA ILE A 32 -6.40 -3.68 0.18
C ILE A 32 -5.89 -2.25 -0.07
N ARG A 33 -5.93 -1.35 0.94
CA ARG A 33 -5.40 0.01 0.80
C ARG A 33 -3.92 0.01 0.45
N LEU A 34 -3.12 -0.84 1.10
CA LEU A 34 -1.70 -0.96 0.79
C LEU A 34 -1.49 -1.48 -0.63
N ALA A 35 -2.18 -2.54 -1.04
CA ALA A 35 -2.10 -3.08 -2.39
C ALA A 35 -2.51 -2.03 -3.44
N PHE A 36 -3.62 -1.32 -3.20
CA PHE A 36 -4.11 -0.25 -4.07
C PHE A 36 -3.04 0.83 -4.31
N SER A 37 -2.30 1.24 -3.27
CA SER A 37 -1.20 2.19 -3.40
C SER A 37 -0.12 1.75 -4.39
N PHE A 38 -0.09 0.48 -4.77
CA PHE A 38 0.87 -0.07 -5.73
C PHE A 38 0.27 -0.39 -7.09
N VAL A 39 -0.94 -0.94 -7.15
CA VAL A 39 -1.54 -1.41 -8.41
C VAL A 39 -2.43 -0.36 -9.06
N GLY A 40 -3.01 0.57 -8.29
CA GLY A 40 -3.74 1.74 -8.77
C GLY A 40 -5.20 1.47 -9.16
N ASN A 41 -5.72 0.25 -8.99
CA ASN A 41 -7.13 -0.07 -9.19
C ASN A 41 -7.62 -1.07 -8.13
N ASN A 42 -8.93 -1.08 -7.90
CA ASN A 42 -9.54 -1.78 -6.78
C ASN A 42 -9.61 -3.30 -7.00
N GLU A 43 -9.80 -3.76 -8.24
CA GLU A 43 -9.86 -5.19 -8.56
C GLU A 43 -8.50 -5.84 -8.32
N ASP A 44 -7.46 -5.34 -8.97
CA ASP A 44 -6.09 -5.85 -8.75
C ASP A 44 -5.66 -5.74 -7.28
N ALA A 45 -6.10 -4.69 -6.56
CA ALA A 45 -5.78 -4.53 -5.14
C ALA A 45 -6.43 -5.61 -4.26
N LYS A 46 -7.68 -5.97 -4.54
CA LYS A 46 -8.37 -7.07 -3.88
C LYS A 46 -7.69 -8.41 -4.18
N ASP A 47 -7.37 -8.66 -5.44
CA ASP A 47 -6.71 -9.90 -5.86
C ASP A 47 -5.34 -10.06 -5.21
N VAL A 48 -4.50 -9.02 -5.26
CA VAL A 48 -3.19 -9.03 -4.60
C VAL A 48 -3.31 -9.21 -3.09
N SER A 49 -4.30 -8.57 -2.47
CA SER A 49 -4.57 -8.74 -1.04
C SER A 49 -4.95 -10.19 -0.71
N GLN A 50 -5.80 -10.80 -1.52
CA GLN A 50 -6.22 -12.19 -1.36
C GLN A 50 -5.03 -13.16 -1.52
N GLU A 51 -4.22 -12.98 -2.59
CA GLU A 51 -2.98 -13.76 -2.79
C GLU A 51 -2.03 -13.60 -1.60
N ALA A 52 -1.91 -12.40 -1.05
CA ALA A 52 -1.08 -12.13 0.12
C ALA A 52 -1.57 -12.85 1.39
N PHE A 53 -2.89 -12.91 1.64
CA PHE A 53 -3.42 -13.69 2.76
C PHE A 53 -3.21 -15.19 2.59
N VAL A 54 -3.37 -15.72 1.38
CA VAL A 54 -3.05 -17.13 1.09
C VAL A 54 -1.56 -17.41 1.31
N SER A 55 -0.68 -16.54 0.83
CA SER A 55 0.77 -16.64 1.04
C SER A 55 1.14 -16.52 2.53
N ALA A 56 0.46 -15.65 3.28
CA ALA A 56 0.62 -15.51 4.71
C ALA A 56 0.19 -16.78 5.45
N TYR A 57 -0.99 -17.33 5.15
CA TYR A 57 -1.45 -18.58 5.75
C TYR A 57 -0.46 -19.72 5.51
N ARG A 58 -0.03 -19.93 4.27
CA ARG A 58 0.95 -20.99 3.90
C ARG A 58 2.30 -20.84 4.60
N SER A 59 2.68 -19.63 4.94
CA SER A 59 3.97 -19.33 5.57
C SER A 59 3.85 -18.98 7.07
N LEU A 60 2.66 -19.15 7.67
CA LEU A 60 2.37 -18.73 9.04
C LEU A 60 3.30 -19.43 10.07
N GLY A 61 3.64 -20.70 9.84
CA GLY A 61 4.60 -21.43 10.67
C GLY A 61 6.02 -20.88 10.66
N ARG A 62 6.34 -19.96 9.71
CA ARG A 62 7.64 -19.25 9.66
C ARG A 62 7.57 -17.86 10.31
N PHE A 63 6.40 -17.46 10.77
CA PHE A 63 6.26 -16.20 11.49
C PHE A 63 6.96 -16.29 12.84
N ARG A 64 7.89 -15.39 13.08
CA ARG A 64 8.63 -15.36 14.37
C ARG A 64 7.85 -14.52 15.37
N GLN A 65 7.48 -15.13 16.50
CA GLN A 65 6.95 -14.40 17.64
C GLN A 65 7.98 -13.34 18.09
N GLY A 66 7.53 -12.09 18.25
CA GLY A 66 8.39 -10.95 18.55
C GLY A 66 8.40 -9.86 17.46
N ALA A 67 7.94 -10.17 16.25
CA ALA A 67 7.62 -9.17 15.23
C ALA A 67 6.10 -8.90 15.23
N LYS A 68 5.68 -7.70 14.85
CA LYS A 68 4.25 -7.42 14.63
C LYS A 68 3.77 -8.19 13.41
N PHE A 69 2.61 -8.84 13.53
CA PHE A 69 2.00 -9.56 12.41
C PHE A 69 1.74 -8.63 11.21
N SER A 70 1.28 -7.40 11.47
CA SER A 70 1.07 -6.38 10.44
C SER A 70 2.32 -6.10 9.61
N THR A 71 3.48 -5.92 10.26
CA THR A 71 4.76 -5.68 9.58
C THR A 71 5.17 -6.87 8.69
N TRP A 72 4.93 -8.09 9.19
CA TRP A 72 5.19 -9.31 8.44
C TRP A 72 4.24 -9.48 7.25
N LEU A 73 2.94 -9.24 7.45
CA LEU A 73 1.91 -9.28 6.41
C LEU A 73 2.20 -8.21 5.33
N TYR A 74 2.50 -6.98 5.72
CA TYR A 74 2.81 -5.89 4.77
C TYR A 74 4.00 -6.22 3.88
N ARG A 75 5.00 -6.92 4.41
CA ARG A 75 6.10 -7.43 3.59
C ARG A 75 5.62 -8.42 2.53
N ILE A 76 4.69 -9.29 2.87
CA ILE A 76 4.10 -10.24 1.92
C ILE A 76 3.34 -9.47 0.84
N ILE A 77 2.46 -8.54 1.23
CA ILE A 77 1.69 -7.71 0.29
C ILE A 77 2.61 -6.95 -0.67
N VAL A 78 3.64 -6.28 -0.16
CA VAL A 78 4.61 -5.57 -1.00
C VAL A 78 5.32 -6.51 -1.99
N ASN A 79 5.59 -7.76 -1.62
CA ASN A 79 6.18 -8.73 -2.53
C ASN A 79 5.18 -9.18 -3.59
N GLU A 80 3.92 -9.47 -3.22
CA GLU A 80 2.87 -9.81 -4.19
C GLU A 80 2.63 -8.66 -5.19
N CYS A 81 2.62 -7.40 -4.71
CA CYS A 81 2.56 -6.22 -5.60
C CYS A 81 3.72 -6.18 -6.59
N LYS A 82 4.96 -6.44 -6.14
CA LYS A 82 6.13 -6.48 -7.03
C LYS A 82 6.03 -7.59 -8.06
N ASP A 83 5.49 -8.74 -7.69
CA ASP A 83 5.37 -9.87 -8.58
C ASP A 83 4.21 -9.68 -9.56
N ALA A 84 3.09 -9.07 -9.14
CA ALA A 84 2.03 -8.61 -10.03
C ALA A 84 2.56 -7.61 -11.07
N TYR A 85 3.36 -6.63 -10.65
CA TYR A 85 3.99 -5.68 -11.57
C TYR A 85 4.90 -6.37 -12.60
N LYS A 86 5.73 -7.34 -12.17
CA LYS A 86 6.60 -8.11 -13.07
C LYS A 86 5.79 -8.98 -14.04
N ARG A 87 4.69 -9.60 -13.57
CA ARG A 87 3.78 -10.40 -14.44
C ARG A 87 3.21 -9.50 -15.54
N ARG A 88 2.71 -8.31 -15.17
CA ARG A 88 2.16 -7.33 -16.12
C ARG A 88 3.19 -6.85 -17.14
N ALA A 89 4.43 -6.60 -16.71
CA ALA A 89 5.52 -6.20 -17.60
C ALA A 89 6.01 -7.32 -18.54
N ARG A 90 5.74 -8.58 -18.24
CA ARG A 90 6.12 -9.74 -19.07
C ARG A 90 5.04 -10.20 -20.02
N GLN A 91 3.80 -9.80 -19.85
CA GLN A 91 2.74 -10.11 -20.82
C GLN A 91 3.07 -9.34 -22.11
N PRO A 92 3.22 -10.05 -23.26
CA PRO A 92 3.39 -9.38 -24.54
C PRO A 92 2.19 -8.49 -24.76
N VAL A 93 2.44 -7.26 -25.16
CA VAL A 93 1.43 -6.23 -25.39
C VAL A 93 0.41 -6.74 -26.41
N ALA A 94 -0.65 -7.36 -25.94
CA ALA A 94 -1.93 -7.30 -26.61
C ALA A 94 -2.47 -5.91 -26.26
N ILE A 95 -2.02 -4.93 -27.07
CA ILE A 95 -2.60 -3.61 -27.23
C ILE A 95 -2.68 -2.72 -25.96
N ALA A 96 -1.79 -1.73 -25.96
CA ALA A 96 -1.91 -0.39 -25.40
C ALA A 96 -2.21 -0.28 -23.91
N ARG A 97 -1.26 0.19 -23.21
CA ARG A 97 -1.24 1.20 -22.14
C ARG A 97 -0.10 0.97 -21.15
N VAL A 98 1.10 0.81 -21.69
CA VAL A 98 2.31 1.10 -20.92
C VAL A 98 2.49 2.62 -20.99
N GLY A 99 2.21 3.32 -19.94
CA GLY A 99 2.15 4.78 -19.90
C GLY A 99 0.76 5.37 -20.13
N GLY A 100 -0.28 4.52 -20.14
CA GLY A 100 -1.65 5.00 -20.09
C GLY A 100 -1.90 5.70 -18.77
N GLU A 101 -2.41 6.92 -18.87
CA GLU A 101 -3.12 7.55 -17.78
C GLU A 101 -4.03 6.51 -17.11
N PRO A 102 -4.13 6.47 -15.78
CA PRO A 102 -5.09 5.60 -15.11
C PRO A 102 -6.45 5.87 -15.74
N ASP A 103 -7.16 4.80 -16.12
CA ASP A 103 -8.50 4.93 -16.69
C ASP A 103 -9.34 5.83 -15.78
N LEU A 104 -9.60 7.05 -16.27
CA LEU A 104 -10.30 8.11 -15.57
C LEU A 104 -11.82 7.90 -15.56
N GLU A 105 -12.30 6.80 -16.17
CA GLU A 105 -13.71 6.46 -16.09
C GLU A 105 -13.99 5.76 -14.76
N ALA A 106 -14.53 6.53 -13.84
CA ALA A 106 -15.22 6.11 -12.61
C ALA A 106 -14.48 5.06 -11.77
N SER A 107 -13.26 5.38 -11.37
CA SER A 107 -12.63 4.63 -10.29
C SER A 107 -13.24 5.07 -8.96
N GLU A 108 -14.19 4.27 -8.43
CA GLU A 108 -14.60 4.32 -7.02
C GLU A 108 -13.41 4.17 -6.04
N GLY A 109 -12.20 4.01 -6.57
CA GLY A 109 -10.97 3.77 -5.82
C GLY A 109 -10.26 5.01 -5.29
N THR A 110 -10.67 6.21 -5.68
CA THR A 110 -10.08 7.45 -5.15
C THR A 110 -10.39 7.61 -3.66
N ASP A 111 -11.51 7.06 -3.19
CA ASP A 111 -11.93 7.09 -1.79
C ASP A 111 -10.99 6.28 -0.86
N LEU A 112 -10.19 5.35 -1.38
CA LEU A 112 -9.23 4.58 -0.57
C LEU A 112 -8.00 5.39 -0.12
N PHE A 113 -7.69 6.50 -0.79
CA PHE A 113 -6.67 7.46 -0.35
C PHE A 113 -7.24 8.60 0.49
N ILE A 114 -8.56 8.84 0.40
CA ILE A 114 -9.25 9.94 1.06
C ILE A 114 -10.02 9.41 2.28
N ASP A 115 -9.32 8.81 3.22
CA ASP A 115 -9.86 8.61 4.57
C ASP A 115 -9.75 9.92 5.40
N VAL A 116 -9.48 11.04 4.70
CA VAL A 116 -9.44 12.41 5.24
C VAL A 116 -10.49 13.28 4.54
N ALA A 117 -11.60 12.69 4.12
CA ALA A 117 -12.74 13.49 3.70
C ALA A 117 -13.33 14.14 4.95
N ASP A 118 -13.00 15.40 5.16
CA ASP A 118 -13.72 16.22 6.12
C ASP A 118 -15.21 16.24 5.66
N PRO A 119 -16.14 15.61 6.43
CA PRO A 119 -17.54 15.57 6.05
C PRO A 119 -18.17 16.96 5.99
N THR A 120 -17.45 18.01 6.44
CA THR A 120 -17.89 19.42 6.43
C THR A 120 -17.35 20.19 5.21
N ALA A 121 -16.51 19.57 4.36
CA ALA A 121 -15.93 20.24 3.20
C ALA A 121 -17.01 20.57 2.14
N SER A 122 -16.90 21.76 1.55
CA SER A 122 -17.83 22.18 0.49
C SER A 122 -17.69 21.28 -0.76
N PRO A 123 -18.72 21.19 -1.63
CA PRO A 123 -18.62 20.41 -2.87
C PRO A 123 -17.45 20.81 -3.76
N SER A 124 -17.07 22.09 -3.77
CA SER A 124 -15.88 22.59 -4.50
C SER A 124 -14.58 22.08 -3.88
N ASP A 125 -14.50 22.04 -2.54
CA ASP A 125 -13.32 21.55 -1.83
C ASP A 125 -13.17 20.03 -2.00
N GLN A 126 -14.30 19.31 -2.03
CA GLN A 126 -14.30 17.87 -2.30
C GLN A 126 -13.76 17.56 -3.72
N LEU A 127 -14.17 18.35 -4.72
CA LEU A 127 -13.65 18.20 -6.09
C LEU A 127 -12.16 18.49 -6.17
N ALA A 128 -11.71 19.59 -5.57
CA ALA A 128 -10.30 19.95 -5.52
C ALA A 128 -9.46 18.89 -4.79
N ASN A 129 -9.97 18.35 -3.69
CA ASN A 129 -9.31 17.28 -2.94
C ASN A 129 -9.21 15.97 -3.76
N ARG A 130 -10.24 15.62 -4.53
CA ARG A 130 -10.22 14.44 -5.42
C ARG A 130 -9.18 14.61 -6.53
N GLU A 131 -9.12 15.77 -7.13
CA GLU A 131 -8.14 16.07 -8.17
C GLU A 131 -6.71 16.03 -7.63
N LEU A 132 -6.47 16.62 -6.47
CA LEU A 132 -5.18 16.55 -5.78
C LEU A 132 -4.79 15.12 -5.44
N ALA A 133 -5.72 14.32 -4.92
CA ALA A 133 -5.49 12.90 -4.61
C ALA A 133 -5.14 12.10 -5.86
N HIS A 134 -5.81 12.39 -6.98
CA HIS A 134 -5.51 11.78 -8.28
C HIS A 134 -4.10 12.13 -8.77
N GLN A 135 -3.73 13.41 -8.75
CA GLN A 135 -2.39 13.86 -9.13
C GLN A 135 -1.30 13.27 -8.24
N LEU A 136 -1.55 13.20 -6.92
CA LEU A 136 -0.63 12.59 -5.97
C LEU A 136 -0.48 11.08 -6.24
N SER A 137 -1.57 10.37 -6.50
CA SER A 137 -1.54 8.94 -6.85
C SER A 137 -0.73 8.71 -8.13
N GLY A 138 -0.94 9.52 -9.16
CA GLY A 138 -0.18 9.48 -10.40
C GLY A 138 1.31 9.75 -10.16
N ALA A 139 1.65 10.74 -9.35
CA ALA A 139 3.04 11.05 -9.01
C ALA A 139 3.71 9.90 -8.23
N ILE A 140 3.01 9.31 -7.24
CA ILE A 140 3.48 8.15 -6.47
C ILE A 140 3.70 6.94 -7.40
N SER A 141 2.82 6.72 -8.36
CA SER A 141 2.93 5.58 -9.30
C SER A 141 4.19 5.65 -10.18
N ARG A 142 4.72 6.84 -10.44
CA ARG A 142 5.96 7.07 -11.22
C ARG A 142 7.23 6.92 -10.40
N LEU A 143 7.14 6.81 -9.07
CA LEU A 143 8.31 6.59 -8.23
C LEU A 143 8.94 5.20 -8.48
N PRO A 144 10.27 5.08 -8.46
CA PRO A 144 10.94 3.79 -8.41
C PRO A 144 10.44 2.95 -7.26
N MET A 145 10.21 1.64 -7.46
CA MET A 145 9.54 0.74 -6.51
C MET A 145 10.05 0.84 -5.07
N LYS A 146 11.37 0.96 -4.85
CA LYS A 146 11.92 1.06 -3.49
C LYS A 146 11.58 2.40 -2.81
N GLN A 147 11.59 3.50 -3.57
CA GLN A 147 11.21 4.82 -3.08
C GLN A 147 9.71 4.87 -2.78
N ARG A 148 8.90 4.36 -3.70
CA ARG A 148 7.45 4.22 -3.54
C ARG A 148 7.11 3.39 -2.30
N THR A 149 7.76 2.23 -2.10
CA THR A 149 7.55 1.38 -0.93
C THR A 149 7.83 2.13 0.37
N ALA A 150 8.97 2.82 0.47
CA ALA A 150 9.30 3.59 1.66
C ALA A 150 8.27 4.70 1.92
N PHE A 151 7.90 5.45 0.88
CA PHE A 151 6.96 6.56 0.97
C PHE A 151 5.56 6.09 1.38
N VAL A 152 5.01 5.09 0.70
CA VAL A 152 3.68 4.54 0.98
C VAL A 152 3.60 4.01 2.41
N LEU A 153 4.55 3.16 2.82
CA LEU A 153 4.52 2.57 4.16
C LEU A 153 4.63 3.61 5.27
N HIS A 154 5.48 4.63 5.09
CA HIS A 154 5.69 5.64 6.12
C HIS A 154 4.62 6.72 6.13
N HIS A 155 4.37 7.36 4.98
CA HIS A 155 3.48 8.53 4.91
C HIS A 155 2.00 8.17 4.77
N LEU A 156 1.65 7.11 4.04
CA LEU A 156 0.25 6.75 3.84
C LEU A 156 -0.25 5.72 4.87
N HIS A 157 0.63 4.83 5.34
CA HIS A 157 0.26 3.81 6.32
C HIS A 157 0.81 4.07 7.72
N GLY A 158 1.51 5.19 7.95
CA GLY A 158 1.95 5.63 9.26
C GLY A 158 2.97 4.71 9.96
N LEU A 159 3.64 3.82 9.22
CA LEU A 159 4.60 2.92 9.84
C LEU A 159 5.84 3.69 10.34
N PRO A 160 6.32 3.41 11.56
CA PRO A 160 7.63 3.88 12.01
C PRO A 160 8.74 3.43 11.06
N LEU A 161 9.80 4.24 10.95
CA LEU A 161 10.91 3.97 10.02
C LEU A 161 11.58 2.60 10.24
N GLU A 162 11.63 2.15 11.49
CA GLU A 162 12.17 0.86 11.90
C GLU A 162 11.34 -0.30 11.34
N GLU A 163 10.01 -0.16 11.36
CA GLU A 163 9.09 -1.15 10.78
C GLU A 163 9.18 -1.16 9.25
N VAL A 164 9.28 0.03 8.63
CA VAL A 164 9.53 0.14 7.18
C VAL A 164 10.84 -0.56 6.80
N ALA A 165 11.91 -0.38 7.58
CA ALA A 165 13.18 -1.07 7.40
C ALA A 165 13.02 -2.60 7.49
N GLY A 166 12.19 -3.08 8.43
CA GLY A 166 11.82 -4.49 8.58
C GLY A 166 11.05 -5.04 7.37
N VAL A 167 10.05 -4.30 6.88
CA VAL A 167 9.29 -4.66 5.66
C VAL A 167 10.22 -4.71 4.45
N MET A 168 11.05 -3.69 4.27
CA MET A 168 11.95 -3.54 3.11
C MET A 168 13.22 -4.40 3.21
N ARG A 169 13.50 -5.02 4.35
CA ARG A 169 14.73 -5.77 4.66
C ARG A 169 16.00 -4.97 4.34
N CYS A 170 16.05 -3.73 4.80
CA CYS A 170 17.21 -2.86 4.61
C CYS A 170 17.51 -2.07 5.89
N ARG A 171 18.68 -1.38 5.90
CA ARG A 171 19.06 -0.55 7.04
C ARG A 171 18.21 0.71 7.13
N LEU A 172 17.99 1.22 8.32
CA LEU A 172 17.23 2.45 8.58
C LEU A 172 17.74 3.65 7.75
N GLY A 173 19.07 3.80 7.61
CA GLY A 173 19.66 4.83 6.76
C GLY A 173 19.28 4.71 5.27
N THR A 174 19.07 3.47 4.80
CA THR A 174 18.59 3.21 3.43
C THR A 174 17.13 3.65 3.25
N VAL A 175 16.28 3.40 4.27
CA VAL A 175 14.88 3.89 4.27
C VAL A 175 14.84 5.40 4.20
N LYS A 176 15.61 6.09 5.07
CA LYS A 176 15.70 7.56 5.07
C LYS A 176 16.14 8.10 3.70
N SER A 177 17.13 7.46 3.06
CA SER A 177 17.58 7.85 1.72
C SER A 177 16.51 7.63 0.65
N HIS A 178 15.71 6.55 0.73
CA HIS A 178 14.60 6.32 -0.18
C HIS A 178 13.47 7.33 0.02
N LEU A 179 13.14 7.67 1.26
CA LEU A 179 12.14 8.69 1.58
C LEU A 179 12.55 10.07 1.07
N PHE A 180 13.78 10.48 1.36
CA PHE A 180 14.30 11.76 0.86
C PHE A 180 14.19 11.88 -0.66
N ARG A 181 14.65 10.86 -1.40
CA ARG A 181 14.55 10.85 -2.87
C ARG A 181 13.11 10.82 -3.37
N ALA A 182 12.23 10.07 -2.69
CA ALA A 182 10.80 10.05 -3.02
C ALA A 182 10.18 11.43 -2.87
N THR A 183 10.40 12.09 -1.73
CA THR A 183 9.86 13.42 -1.43
C THR A 183 10.36 14.48 -2.42
N GLU A 184 11.67 14.46 -2.75
CA GLU A 184 12.24 15.37 -3.73
C GLU A 184 11.64 15.15 -5.14
N GLN A 185 11.44 13.89 -5.53
CA GLN A 185 10.85 13.58 -6.83
C GLN A 185 9.36 13.99 -6.87
N LEU A 186 8.60 13.73 -5.80
CA LEU A 186 7.20 14.15 -5.71
C LEU A 186 7.07 15.67 -5.72
N ARG A 187 7.93 16.39 -4.97
CA ARG A 187 7.94 17.85 -4.99
C ARG A 187 8.15 18.42 -6.39
N LYS A 188 9.08 17.83 -7.16
CA LYS A 188 9.32 18.25 -8.56
C LYS A 188 8.12 17.96 -9.48
N GLN A 189 7.46 16.80 -9.29
CA GLN A 189 6.32 16.43 -10.14
C GLN A 189 5.05 17.21 -9.81
N LEU A 190 4.94 17.71 -8.58
CA LEU A 190 3.77 18.44 -8.08
C LEU A 190 4.02 19.94 -7.94
N SER A 191 5.15 20.45 -8.45
CA SER A 191 5.53 21.88 -8.32
C SER A 191 4.46 22.84 -8.80
N ASP A 192 3.75 22.48 -9.86
CA ASP A 192 2.71 23.31 -10.47
C ASP A 192 1.38 23.29 -9.68
N TRP A 193 1.23 22.32 -8.79
CA TRP A 193 0.04 22.11 -7.97
C TRP A 193 0.21 22.53 -6.51
N LEU A 194 1.45 22.66 -6.07
CA LEU A 194 1.71 23.16 -4.72
C LEU A 194 1.56 24.69 -4.75
N PRO A 195 0.74 25.27 -3.83
CA PRO A 195 0.74 26.71 -3.68
C PRO A 195 2.19 27.13 -3.47
N GLN A 196 2.64 28.11 -4.25
CA GLN A 196 3.96 28.71 -4.08
C GLN A 196 3.98 29.35 -2.69
N GLY A 197 4.24 28.50 -1.69
CA GLY A 197 4.22 28.84 -0.29
C GLY A 197 5.27 29.90 -0.03
N GLY A 198 4.80 31.04 0.43
CA GLY A 198 5.61 32.16 0.88
C GLY A 198 6.71 31.70 1.83
N ALA A 199 7.80 32.36 1.66
CA ALA A 199 8.96 32.35 2.53
C ALA A 199 8.61 32.68 3.97
#